data_7e64ad248e76a87ffeb92f7c2e8e2875
#
_entry.id   7e64ad248e76a87ffeb92f7c2e8e2875
#
_cell.length_a   1.000
_cell.length_b   1.000
_cell.length_c   1.000
_cell.angle_alpha   90.00
_cell.angle_beta   90.00
_cell.angle_gamma   90.00
#
_symmetry.space_group_name_H-M   'P 1'
#
loop_
_entity.id
_entity.type
_entity.pdbx_description
1 polymer ?
#
loop_
_entity_poly.entity_id
_entity_poly.type
_entity_poly.pdbx_seq_one_letter_code
_entity_poly.pdbx_strand_id
1 'polypeptide(L)'
;RQAWELDDADTAERLIRNLARRLEQDAPGVRDSILEGLDEILTVNRLGLPAALRRSLACTNIVENMNGTIRRVCRNVKHWRDAAMALRWTGAAMLEAAKGFRRLKARRHLPTLKTALAAHGAKHAAEAVVDRHRGVA
;
A
#
# COMPACT_ATOMS: atom_id res chain seq x y z
N ARG A 1 12.71 5.99 -4.81
CA ARG A 1 13.11 4.58 -4.92
C ARG A 1 14.13 4.21 -3.84
N GLN A 2 15.20 4.99 -3.66
CA GLN A 2 16.24 4.72 -2.66
C GLN A 2 15.70 4.54 -1.23
N ALA A 3 14.70 5.31 -0.81
CA ALA A 3 14.13 5.23 0.53
C ALA A 3 13.50 3.86 0.84
N TRP A 4 12.85 3.21 -0.13
CA TRP A 4 12.24 1.87 0.06
C TRP A 4 13.25 0.72 0.01
N GLU A 5 14.47 0.97 -0.46
CA GLU A 5 15.55 -0.02 -0.49
C GLU A 5 16.29 -0.08 0.85
N LEU A 6 16.10 0.92 1.73
CA LEU A 6 16.70 0.97 3.06
C LEU A 6 16.03 -0.01 4.02
N ASP A 7 16.85 -0.62 4.88
CA ASP A 7 16.37 -1.51 5.95
C ASP A 7 15.82 -0.73 7.12
N ASP A 8 16.34 0.48 7.35
CA ASP A 8 16.00 1.36 8.46
C ASP A 8 14.95 2.39 8.03
N ALA A 9 13.80 2.33 8.72
CA ALA A 9 12.67 3.23 8.47
C ALA A 9 13.00 4.70 8.83
N ASP A 10 13.78 4.93 9.89
CA ASP A 10 14.11 6.27 10.35
C ASP A 10 15.04 6.97 9.34
N THR A 11 15.98 6.23 8.78
CA THR A 11 16.83 6.74 7.70
C THR A 11 16.03 7.00 6.42
N ALA A 12 15.08 6.15 6.09
CA ALA A 12 14.18 6.36 4.96
C ALA A 12 13.31 7.61 5.17
N GLU A 13 12.75 7.80 6.35
CA GLU A 13 11.97 8.98 6.73
C GLU A 13 12.81 10.27 6.59
N ARG A 14 14.02 10.26 7.13
CA ARG A 14 14.94 11.40 7.04
C ARG A 14 15.25 11.79 5.60
N LEU A 15 15.44 10.81 4.71
CA LEU A 15 15.65 11.06 3.29
C LEU A 15 14.43 11.70 2.63
N ILE A 16 13.23 11.22 2.91
CA ILE A 16 11.99 11.76 2.34
C ILE A 16 11.74 13.18 2.87
N ARG A 17 11.95 13.43 4.16
CA ARG A 17 11.82 14.78 4.75
C ARG A 17 12.84 15.76 4.15
N ASN A 18 14.06 15.32 3.88
CA ASN A 18 15.07 16.13 3.22
C ASN A 18 14.68 16.45 1.77
N LEU A 19 14.14 15.47 1.04
CA LEU A 19 13.61 15.69 -0.30
C LEU A 19 12.45 16.68 -0.30
N ALA A 20 11.50 16.53 0.62
CA ALA A 20 10.36 17.43 0.76
C ALA A 20 10.80 18.87 1.01
N ARG A 21 11.81 19.10 1.86
CA ARG A 21 12.40 20.42 2.10
C ARG A 21 13.04 21.04 0.86
N ARG A 22 13.73 20.24 0.04
CA ARG A 22 14.32 20.74 -1.21
C ARG A 22 13.24 21.13 -2.22
N LEU A 23 12.21 20.32 -2.34
CA LEU A 23 11.12 20.56 -3.28
C LEU A 23 10.24 21.77 -2.90
N GLU A 24 10.25 22.18 -1.64
CA GLU A 24 9.49 23.34 -1.18
C GLU A 24 9.87 24.63 -1.93
N GLN A 25 11.14 24.76 -2.31
CA GLN A 25 11.63 25.94 -3.05
C GLN A 25 11.18 25.94 -4.51
N ASP A 26 11.15 24.74 -5.14
CA ASP A 26 10.86 24.59 -6.57
C ASP A 26 9.38 24.37 -6.85
N ALA A 27 8.66 23.76 -5.91
CA ALA A 27 7.26 23.35 -6.05
C ALA A 27 6.51 23.47 -4.71
N PRO A 28 6.03 24.68 -4.34
CA PRO A 28 5.24 24.90 -3.13
C PRO A 28 4.01 23.99 -3.09
N GLY A 29 3.75 23.35 -1.93
CA GLY A 29 2.64 22.41 -1.72
C GLY A 29 2.97 20.94 -1.96
N VAL A 30 4.02 20.62 -2.71
CA VAL A 30 4.48 19.23 -2.88
C VAL A 30 5.03 18.69 -1.57
N ARG A 31 5.69 19.52 -0.76
CA ARG A 31 6.17 19.17 0.58
C ARG A 31 5.04 18.64 1.45
N ASP A 32 3.95 19.40 1.55
CA ASP A 32 2.83 19.07 2.44
C ASP A 32 2.15 17.77 1.99
N SER A 33 1.97 17.59 0.69
CA SER A 33 1.46 16.34 0.11
C SER A 33 2.35 15.11 0.41
N ILE A 34 3.67 15.28 0.37
CA ILE A 34 4.61 14.19 0.73
C ILE A 34 4.54 13.89 2.23
N LEU A 35 4.46 14.91 3.08
CA LEU A 35 4.46 14.77 4.53
C LEU A 35 3.13 14.21 5.05
N GLU A 36 2.00 14.55 4.42
CA GLU A 36 0.68 14.01 4.74
C GLU A 36 0.63 12.49 4.59
N GLY A 37 1.22 11.94 3.52
CA GLY A 37 1.25 10.49 3.27
C GLY A 37 2.53 9.78 3.76
N LEU A 38 3.34 10.41 4.60
CA LEU A 38 4.67 9.89 4.96
C LEU A 38 4.61 8.56 5.73
N ASP A 39 3.64 8.41 6.63
CA ASP A 39 3.47 7.20 7.43
C ASP A 39 3.05 6.01 6.58
N GLU A 40 2.15 6.21 5.63
CA GLU A 40 1.72 5.18 4.68
C GLU A 40 2.87 4.79 3.75
N ILE A 41 3.63 5.77 3.26
CA ILE A 41 4.79 5.56 2.40
C ILE A 41 5.84 4.69 3.10
N LEU A 42 6.05 4.86 4.40
CA LEU A 42 7.05 4.15 5.18
C LEU A 42 6.57 2.82 5.77
N THR A 43 5.30 2.48 5.63
CA THR A 43 4.73 1.25 6.21
C THR A 43 5.54 0.00 5.83
N VAL A 44 5.92 -0.14 4.55
CA VAL A 44 6.69 -1.30 4.08
C VAL A 44 8.07 -1.41 4.74
N ASN A 45 8.73 -0.27 5.02
CA ASN A 45 10.00 -0.24 5.74
C ASN A 45 9.81 -0.62 7.21
N ARG A 46 8.78 -0.09 7.87
CA ARG A 46 8.45 -0.36 9.28
C ARG A 46 8.04 -1.80 9.56
N LEU A 47 7.54 -2.53 8.55
CA LEU A 47 7.21 -3.95 8.67
C LEU A 47 8.43 -4.86 8.81
N GLY A 48 9.66 -4.38 8.63
CA GLY A 48 10.89 -5.17 8.79
C GLY A 48 10.98 -6.37 7.85
N LEU A 49 10.46 -6.27 6.65
CA LEU A 49 10.37 -7.36 5.69
C LEU A 49 11.72 -7.64 4.99
N PRO A 50 11.99 -8.90 4.57
CA PRO A 50 13.15 -9.20 3.75
C PRO A 50 13.20 -8.36 2.47
N ALA A 51 14.39 -7.92 2.06
CA ALA A 51 14.61 -7.01 0.93
C ALA A 51 13.95 -7.49 -0.38
N ALA A 52 13.92 -8.81 -0.64
CA ALA A 52 13.27 -9.37 -1.81
C ALA A 52 11.75 -9.14 -1.81
N LEU A 53 11.12 -9.18 -0.62
CA LEU A 53 9.69 -8.95 -0.47
C LEU A 53 9.37 -7.45 -0.54
N ARG A 54 10.17 -6.60 0.11
CA ARG A 54 10.03 -5.14 0.02
C ARG A 54 10.08 -4.66 -1.43
N ARG A 55 11.05 -5.13 -2.22
CA ARG A 55 11.13 -4.81 -3.66
C ARG A 55 9.88 -5.23 -4.43
N SER A 56 9.27 -6.34 -4.07
CA SER A 56 8.03 -6.81 -4.71
C SER A 56 6.81 -5.96 -4.32
N LEU A 57 6.82 -5.36 -3.13
CA LEU A 57 5.75 -4.50 -2.60
C LEU A 57 5.96 -3.01 -2.93
N ALA A 58 7.14 -2.62 -3.41
CA ALA A 58 7.47 -1.23 -3.73
C ALA A 58 6.86 -0.72 -5.05
N CYS A 59 5.99 -1.49 -5.70
CA CYS A 59 5.31 -1.06 -6.92
C CYS A 59 3.86 -1.53 -6.94
N THR A 60 3.02 -0.75 -7.61
CA THR A 60 1.57 -1.01 -7.76
C THR A 60 1.22 -1.85 -8.99
N ASN A 61 2.20 -2.25 -9.80
CA ASN A 61 2.00 -2.95 -11.07
C ASN A 61 1.07 -4.17 -10.98
N ILE A 62 1.11 -4.91 -9.85
CA ILE A 62 0.25 -6.08 -9.63
C ILE A 62 -1.21 -5.65 -9.53
N VAL A 63 -1.48 -4.60 -8.75
CA VAL A 63 -2.83 -4.04 -8.55
C VAL A 63 -3.32 -3.36 -9.82
N GLU A 64 -2.46 -2.63 -10.51
CA GLU A 64 -2.79 -1.98 -11.79
C GLU A 64 -3.14 -2.99 -12.87
N ASN A 65 -2.39 -4.09 -12.98
CA ASN A 65 -2.68 -5.18 -13.91
C ASN A 65 -4.04 -5.84 -13.61
N MET A 66 -4.31 -6.12 -12.33
CA MET A 66 -5.60 -6.65 -11.89
C MET A 66 -6.74 -5.67 -12.24
N ASN A 67 -6.60 -4.39 -11.90
CA ASN A 67 -7.57 -3.35 -12.19
C ASN A 67 -7.79 -3.18 -13.72
N GLY A 68 -6.73 -3.27 -14.51
CA GLY A 68 -6.80 -3.27 -15.97
C GLY A 68 -7.65 -4.42 -16.51
N THR A 69 -7.50 -5.62 -15.96
CA THR A 69 -8.32 -6.77 -16.32
C THR A 69 -9.77 -6.60 -15.90
N ILE A 70 -10.03 -6.10 -14.67
CA ILE A 70 -11.38 -5.80 -14.20
C ILE A 70 -12.07 -4.81 -15.13
N ARG A 71 -11.41 -3.71 -15.47
CA ARG A 71 -11.94 -2.71 -16.42
C ARG A 71 -12.26 -3.31 -17.78
N ARG A 72 -11.41 -4.19 -18.30
CA ARG A 72 -11.61 -4.86 -19.58
C ARG A 72 -12.82 -5.79 -19.56
N VAL A 73 -12.97 -6.61 -18.52
CA VAL A 73 -14.08 -7.55 -18.36
C VAL A 73 -15.40 -6.81 -18.15
N CYS A 74 -15.38 -5.76 -17.32
CA CYS A 74 -16.57 -4.96 -17.02
C CYS A 74 -16.91 -3.90 -18.08
N ARG A 75 -16.11 -3.75 -19.15
CA ARG A 75 -16.25 -2.68 -20.17
C ARG A 75 -17.65 -2.58 -20.78
N ASN A 76 -18.33 -3.71 -20.94
CA ASN A 76 -19.65 -3.77 -21.56
C ASN A 76 -20.79 -3.44 -20.58
N VAL A 77 -20.50 -3.36 -19.27
CA VAL A 77 -21.49 -2.96 -18.27
C VAL A 77 -21.61 -1.44 -18.27
N LYS A 78 -22.70 -0.93 -18.84
CA LYS A 78 -22.93 0.52 -18.95
C LYS A 78 -23.59 1.11 -17.71
N HIS A 79 -24.43 0.32 -17.03
CA HIS A 79 -25.11 0.72 -15.81
C HIS A 79 -25.06 -0.38 -14.75
N TRP A 80 -24.72 0.02 -13.54
CA TRP A 80 -24.74 -0.85 -12.38
C TRP A 80 -26.09 -0.75 -11.70
N ARG A 81 -26.87 -1.82 -11.73
CA ARG A 81 -28.23 -1.82 -11.16
C ARG A 81 -28.20 -1.76 -9.63
N ASP A 82 -27.27 -2.50 -9.01
CA ASP A 82 -27.13 -2.62 -7.57
C ASP A 82 -25.69 -3.04 -7.18
N ALA A 83 -25.39 -2.94 -5.88
CA ALA A 83 -24.11 -3.34 -5.33
C ALA A 83 -23.80 -4.85 -5.54
N ALA A 84 -24.85 -5.70 -5.50
CA ALA A 84 -24.69 -7.13 -5.70
C ALA A 84 -24.28 -7.46 -7.15
N MET A 85 -24.81 -6.72 -8.12
CA MET A 85 -24.37 -6.82 -9.50
C MET A 85 -22.91 -6.39 -9.64
N ALA A 86 -22.52 -5.27 -9.06
CA ALA A 86 -21.14 -4.78 -9.08
C ALA A 86 -20.16 -5.81 -8.47
N LEU A 87 -20.53 -6.39 -7.32
CA LEU A 87 -19.71 -7.40 -6.66
C LEU A 87 -19.55 -8.66 -7.51
N ARG A 88 -20.63 -9.16 -8.13
CA ARG A 88 -20.57 -10.35 -8.99
C ARG A 88 -19.68 -10.14 -10.22
N TRP A 89 -19.83 -9.02 -10.91
CA TRP A 89 -19.02 -8.70 -12.08
C TRP A 89 -17.54 -8.48 -11.71
N THR A 90 -17.27 -7.76 -10.63
CA THR A 90 -15.90 -7.57 -10.13
C THR A 90 -15.29 -8.91 -9.71
N GLY A 91 -16.03 -9.76 -8.99
CA GLY A 91 -15.59 -11.10 -8.62
C GLY A 91 -15.26 -11.98 -9.82
N ALA A 92 -16.13 -12.01 -10.83
CA ALA A 92 -15.88 -12.73 -12.08
C ALA A 92 -14.62 -12.19 -12.80
N ALA A 93 -14.45 -10.87 -12.84
CA ALA A 93 -13.27 -10.24 -13.43
C ALA A 93 -11.99 -10.54 -12.64
N MET A 94 -12.05 -10.62 -11.32
CA MET A 94 -10.92 -11.04 -10.48
C MET A 94 -10.54 -12.50 -10.70
N LEU A 95 -11.51 -13.40 -10.86
CA LEU A 95 -11.25 -14.80 -11.22
C LEU A 95 -10.60 -14.92 -12.60
N GLU A 96 -11.02 -14.10 -13.56
CA GLU A 96 -10.37 -14.03 -14.86
C GLU A 96 -8.94 -13.50 -14.77
N ALA A 97 -8.71 -12.43 -13.99
CA ALA A 97 -7.38 -11.89 -13.73
C ALA A 97 -6.45 -12.93 -13.07
N ALA A 98 -6.99 -13.74 -12.17
CA ALA A 98 -6.23 -14.76 -11.44
C ALA A 98 -5.60 -15.82 -12.36
N LYS A 99 -6.20 -16.09 -13.52
CA LYS A 99 -5.64 -17.02 -14.53
C LYS A 99 -4.27 -16.54 -15.07
N GLY A 100 -4.06 -15.22 -15.10
CA GLY A 100 -2.82 -14.60 -15.59
C GLY A 100 -1.81 -14.28 -14.47
N PHE A 101 -2.13 -14.52 -13.21
CA PHE A 101 -1.24 -14.20 -12.11
C PHE A 101 0.00 -15.09 -12.10
N ARG A 102 1.16 -14.46 -12.12
CA ARG A 102 2.44 -15.13 -11.94
C ARG A 102 2.76 -15.22 -10.44
N ARG A 103 3.47 -16.30 -10.05
CA ARG A 103 3.93 -16.43 -8.67
C ARG A 103 4.87 -15.28 -8.30
N LEU A 104 4.61 -14.66 -7.16
CA LEU A 104 5.49 -13.64 -6.59
C LEU A 104 6.90 -14.22 -6.38
N LYS A 105 7.95 -13.53 -6.83
CA LYS A 105 9.34 -13.99 -6.68
C LYS A 105 9.70 -14.27 -5.22
N ALA A 106 9.22 -13.47 -4.29
CA ALA A 106 9.46 -13.56 -2.85
C ALA A 106 8.38 -14.36 -2.09
N ARG A 107 7.59 -15.21 -2.74
CA ARG A 107 6.43 -15.92 -2.16
C ARG A 107 6.73 -16.69 -0.87
N ARG A 108 7.95 -17.20 -0.72
CA ARG A 108 8.39 -17.93 0.49
C ARG A 108 8.34 -17.06 1.76
N HIS A 109 8.36 -15.75 1.62
CA HIS A 109 8.31 -14.78 2.72
C HIS A 109 6.89 -14.24 3.00
N LEU A 110 5.85 -14.74 2.32
CA LEU A 110 4.47 -14.34 2.59
C LEU A 110 4.01 -14.65 4.02
N PRO A 111 4.40 -15.77 4.66
CA PRO A 111 4.07 -15.99 6.07
C PRO A 111 4.66 -14.89 6.97
N THR A 112 5.89 -14.45 6.73
CA THR A 112 6.52 -13.33 7.44
C THR A 112 5.73 -12.04 7.25
N LEU A 113 5.26 -11.74 6.04
CA LEU A 113 4.38 -10.59 5.79
C LEU A 113 3.09 -10.68 6.60
N LYS A 114 2.43 -11.83 6.60
CA LYS A 114 1.18 -12.04 7.36
C LYS A 114 1.39 -11.76 8.86
N THR A 115 2.47 -12.27 9.43
CA THR A 115 2.81 -12.04 10.85
C THR A 115 3.11 -10.56 11.11
N ALA A 116 3.90 -9.90 10.24
CA ALA A 116 4.23 -8.50 10.36
C ALA A 116 2.99 -7.59 10.26
N LEU A 117 2.08 -7.88 9.32
CA LEU A 117 0.82 -7.14 9.19
C LEU A 117 -0.09 -7.33 10.40
N ALA A 118 -0.18 -8.53 10.97
CA ALA A 118 -0.96 -8.78 12.17
C ALA A 118 -0.42 -7.99 13.38
N ALA A 119 0.90 -7.97 13.56
CA ALA A 119 1.56 -7.20 14.62
C ALA A 119 1.37 -5.69 14.42
N HIS A 120 1.51 -5.19 13.19
CA HIS A 120 1.28 -3.80 12.84
C HIS A 120 -0.17 -3.38 13.11
N GLY A 121 -1.14 -4.19 12.68
CA GLY A 121 -2.56 -3.93 12.94
C GLY A 121 -2.90 -3.91 14.44
N ALA A 122 -2.34 -4.82 15.24
CA ALA A 122 -2.53 -4.85 16.69
C ALA A 122 -1.95 -3.58 17.36
N LYS A 123 -0.77 -3.11 16.91
CA LYS A 123 -0.16 -1.87 17.41
C LYS A 123 -1.05 -0.66 17.12
N HIS A 124 -1.51 -0.47 15.90
CA HIS A 124 -2.39 0.64 15.54
C HIS A 124 -3.75 0.60 16.25
N ALA A 125 -4.31 -0.60 16.45
CA ALA A 125 -5.54 -0.74 17.24
C ALA A 125 -5.34 -0.30 18.69
N ALA A 126 -4.20 -0.63 19.30
CA ALA A 126 -3.88 -0.20 20.66
C ALA A 126 -3.67 1.33 20.74
N GLU A 127 -2.95 1.93 19.78
CA GLU A 127 -2.74 3.37 19.70
C GLU A 127 -4.07 4.13 19.54
N ALA A 128 -4.97 3.66 18.68
CA ALA A 128 -6.29 4.26 18.48
C ALA A 128 -7.21 4.17 19.71
N VAL A 129 -7.00 3.19 20.59
CA VAL A 129 -7.71 3.10 21.88
C VAL A 129 -7.17 4.13 22.85
N VAL A 130 -5.85 4.31 22.91
CA VAL A 130 -5.19 5.29 23.79
C VAL A 130 -5.59 6.73 23.43
N ASP A 131 -5.62 7.05 22.14
CA ASP A 131 -6.00 8.39 21.65
C ASP A 131 -7.46 8.72 21.96
N ARG A 132 -8.36 7.75 21.86
CA ARG A 132 -9.78 7.94 22.25
C ARG A 132 -9.92 8.27 23.74
N HIS A 133 -9.09 7.71 24.61
CA HIS A 133 -9.14 8.00 26.04
C HIS A 133 -8.50 9.35 26.39
N ARG A 134 -7.57 9.85 25.59
CA ARG A 134 -6.95 11.17 25.77
C ARG A 134 -7.83 12.33 25.28
N GLY A 135 -8.73 12.09 24.34
CA GLY A 135 -9.62 13.12 23.80
C GLY A 135 -10.90 13.34 24.60
N VAL A 136 -11.10 12.64 25.72
CA VAL A 136 -12.31 12.71 26.59
C VAL A 136 -11.99 13.34 27.96
N ALA A 137 -10.78 13.85 28.17
CA ALA A 137 -10.38 14.50 29.44
C ALA A 137 -10.32 16.02 29.29
#